data_623005f5c276e331d71959b497913719
#
_entry.id   623005f5c276e331d71959b497913719
#
_cell.length_a   1.000
_cell.length_b   1.000
_cell.length_c   1.000
_cell.angle_alpha   90.00
_cell.angle_beta   90.00
_cell.angle_gamma   90.00
#
_symmetry.space_group_name_H-M   'P 1'
#
loop_
_entity.id
_entity.type
_entity.pdbx_description
1 polymer ?
#
loop_
_entity_poly.entity_id
_entity_poly.type
_entity_poly.pdbx_seq_one_letter_code
_entity_poly.pdbx_strand_id
1 'polypeptide(L)'
;MNRREHIKGLFGLAAASGLTGCSTGGPAASATDPIPPQGIGQRIKHVSYSDQGGRPDAVQVMVNRKHVYVGHMFSNGITVLDANDPRNLKPVTYWSLGQGDLTRTHQLQTANDLLLASNGANIVALQSYDSQRGYFENNLADSITKKGKFRSGLAIHDISKPGELREIAFLEIPGLGVNRTFWTGGRYAYVSAHFDGFTDHILCIVDLNNITKPEIVSRWSLPGMNRAAGEKPALGPGRRAALHHMIVAGDRGYASWRDAGLTVHDVSDARNPKLLSHINWSPPFPGGTHTAVPLPGRNLAVVCDEANAEKCAKGLFHTFVLDLRAPQNPVPIATLPTPRDRDYCAAPGTFGPHNLHENRPGSFQSENMIFATWNNAGVRIFDIKDQFAPREVAYWAPPAPRKMIDPRPKVTLAAKTADIYVMPDGLMYVTDWNAGLNVLQFEG
;
A
#
# COMPACT_ATOMS: atom_id res chain seq x y z
N MET A 1 62.18 15.22 7.96
CA MET A 1 62.70 16.54 8.22
C MET A 1 61.60 17.39 8.82
N ASN A 2 61.81 17.82 10.09
CA ASN A 2 60.92 18.68 10.88
C ASN A 2 60.76 20.06 10.28
N ARG A 3 59.59 20.69 10.51
CA ARG A 3 59.54 21.98 11.23
C ARG A 3 58.07 22.34 11.58
N ARG A 4 57.86 22.38 12.89
CA ARG A 4 56.81 23.15 13.59
C ARG A 4 57.23 24.63 13.62
N GLU A 5 56.22 25.54 13.78
CA GLU A 5 56.15 26.64 14.80
C GLU A 5 54.94 27.53 14.46
N HIS A 6 54.00 27.61 15.31
CA HIS A 6 53.59 28.60 16.34
C HIS A 6 53.56 30.07 15.87
N ILE A 7 52.36 30.69 15.86
CA ILE A 7 52.18 32.09 16.34
C ILE A 7 50.88 32.16 17.15
N LYS A 8 51.04 32.71 18.38
CA LYS A 8 49.97 33.04 19.33
C LYS A 8 49.53 34.51 19.17
N GLY A 9 48.22 34.75 19.39
CA GLY A 9 47.75 35.86 20.20
C GLY A 9 47.34 37.15 19.50
N LEU A 10 46.11 37.58 19.67
CA LEU A 10 45.79 38.83 20.38
C LEU A 10 44.26 38.94 20.61
N PHE A 11 43.93 39.33 21.84
CA PHE A 11 42.58 39.65 22.29
C PHE A 11 42.11 41.00 21.70
N GLY A 12 40.82 41.08 21.34
CA GLY A 12 40.13 42.34 21.06
C GLY A 12 38.66 42.23 21.48
N LEU A 13 38.34 42.83 22.64
CA LEU A 13 36.96 43.12 23.04
C LEU A 13 36.37 44.18 22.11
N ALA A 14 35.16 43.97 21.62
CA ALA A 14 34.29 45.04 21.16
C ALA A 14 32.82 44.72 21.48
N ALA A 15 32.16 45.75 21.93
CA ALA A 15 30.93 45.80 22.68
C ALA A 15 29.67 45.33 21.93
N ALA A 16 28.69 44.92 22.73
CA ALA A 16 27.34 44.63 22.39
C ALA A 16 26.57 45.84 21.82
N SER A 17 25.85 45.60 20.73
CA SER A 17 24.65 46.37 20.39
C SER A 17 23.51 45.39 20.07
N GLY A 18 22.50 45.43 20.94
CA GLY A 18 21.32 44.60 20.84
C GLY A 18 20.46 44.94 19.62
N LEU A 19 20.11 43.90 18.88
CA LEU A 19 18.97 43.90 17.97
C LEU A 19 17.98 42.89 18.49
N THR A 20 16.93 43.38 19.14
CA THR A 20 15.73 42.63 19.47
C THR A 20 15.03 42.24 18.19
N GLY A 21 15.34 41.04 17.66
CA GLY A 21 14.55 40.38 16.64
C GLY A 21 13.34 39.72 17.29
N CYS A 22 12.16 40.23 17.05
CA CYS A 22 10.90 39.51 17.34
C CYS A 22 10.88 38.20 16.55
N SER A 23 11.25 37.10 17.19
CA SER A 23 10.91 35.78 16.72
C SER A 23 9.43 35.55 17.01
N THR A 24 8.59 35.61 16.00
CA THR A 24 7.23 35.04 16.06
C THR A 24 7.38 33.53 16.14
N GLY A 25 7.59 33.01 17.32
CA GLY A 25 7.56 31.59 17.60
C GLY A 25 6.14 31.12 17.41
N GLY A 26 5.89 30.36 16.32
CA GLY A 26 4.70 29.52 16.25
C GLY A 26 4.68 28.53 17.43
N PRO A 27 3.52 28.02 17.85
CA PRO A 27 3.43 27.14 19.01
C PRO A 27 4.37 25.96 18.82
N ALA A 28 5.26 25.74 19.79
CA ALA A 28 6.17 24.60 19.80
C ALA A 28 5.32 23.34 19.77
N ALA A 29 5.54 22.48 18.77
CA ALA A 29 4.87 21.21 18.67
C ALA A 29 5.07 20.42 19.98
N SER A 30 3.98 19.87 20.54
CA SER A 30 4.02 19.06 21.75
C SER A 30 5.02 17.91 21.57
N ALA A 31 5.86 17.65 22.59
CA ALA A 31 6.80 16.53 22.57
C ALA A 31 6.13 15.15 22.49
N THR A 32 4.80 15.10 22.59
CA THR A 32 3.98 13.89 22.50
C THR A 32 3.51 13.56 21.09
N ASP A 33 3.54 14.52 20.15
CA ASP A 33 3.11 14.27 18.78
C ASP A 33 4.14 13.41 18.02
N PRO A 34 3.75 12.24 17.51
CA PRO A 34 4.65 11.33 16.79
C PRO A 34 5.17 11.92 15.48
N ILE A 35 4.43 12.83 14.85
CA ILE A 35 4.83 13.59 13.68
C ILE A 35 4.45 15.07 13.83
N PRO A 36 5.22 16.00 13.20
CA PRO A 36 4.78 17.38 13.08
C PRO A 36 3.46 17.49 12.30
N PRO A 37 2.54 18.37 12.65
CA PRO A 37 1.21 18.45 12.03
C PRO A 37 1.21 18.99 10.59
N GLN A 38 2.35 19.40 10.05
CA GLN A 38 2.42 20.04 8.73
C GLN A 38 3.46 19.35 7.84
N GLY A 39 2.98 18.82 6.71
CA GLY A 39 3.80 18.40 5.57
C GLY A 39 4.07 19.54 4.61
N ILE A 40 4.85 19.27 3.58
CA ILE A 40 5.12 20.18 2.46
C ILE A 40 4.14 19.82 1.35
N GLY A 41 3.39 20.80 0.81
CA GLY A 41 2.42 20.51 -0.22
C GLY A 41 2.05 21.69 -1.10
N GLN A 42 1.36 21.37 -2.19
CA GLN A 42 0.77 22.31 -3.14
C GLN A 42 -0.63 21.80 -3.51
N ARG A 43 -1.66 22.67 -3.38
CA ARG A 43 -3.07 22.37 -3.66
C ARG A 43 -3.65 21.20 -2.85
N ILE A 44 -3.02 20.88 -1.74
CA ILE A 44 -3.51 19.92 -0.76
C ILE A 44 -3.35 20.53 0.63
N LYS A 45 -4.47 20.65 1.34
CA LYS A 45 -4.52 21.12 2.72
C LYS A 45 -4.48 19.95 3.68
N HIS A 46 -3.62 20.01 4.70
CA HIS A 46 -3.66 19.09 5.83
C HIS A 46 -4.83 19.45 6.74
N VAL A 47 -5.71 18.48 7.02
CA VAL A 47 -6.93 18.67 7.82
C VAL A 47 -6.72 18.20 9.25
N SER A 48 -6.23 16.95 9.41
CA SER A 48 -5.97 16.36 10.72
C SER A 48 -5.03 15.15 10.63
N TYR A 49 -4.60 14.68 11.79
CA TYR A 49 -3.76 13.51 11.97
C TYR A 49 -4.32 12.60 13.07
N SER A 50 -4.15 11.28 12.93
CA SER A 50 -4.45 10.29 13.96
C SER A 50 -3.36 9.22 14.02
N ASP A 51 -2.89 8.90 15.22
CA ASP A 51 -2.02 7.77 15.50
C ASP A 51 -2.80 6.47 15.76
N GLN A 52 -4.11 6.46 15.48
CA GLN A 52 -5.04 5.35 15.69
C GLN A 52 -4.98 4.74 17.11
N GLY A 53 -4.83 5.59 18.12
CA GLY A 53 -4.73 5.16 19.53
C GLY A 53 -3.38 4.52 19.86
N GLY A 54 -2.29 5.10 19.33
CA GLY A 54 -0.91 4.68 19.57
C GLY A 54 -0.40 3.58 18.62
N ARG A 55 -1.08 3.37 17.48
CA ARG A 55 -0.72 2.36 16.46
C ARG A 55 -0.46 3.03 15.10
N PRO A 56 0.65 3.78 14.95
CA PRO A 56 0.91 4.56 13.73
C PRO A 56 1.41 3.73 12.53
N ASP A 57 1.20 2.43 12.53
CA ASP A 57 1.64 1.46 11.51
C ASP A 57 0.54 1.11 10.50
N ALA A 58 -0.18 2.12 10.05
CA ALA A 58 -1.31 1.99 9.14
C ALA A 58 -0.89 1.55 7.73
N VAL A 59 -1.60 0.57 7.15
CA VAL A 59 -1.35 0.10 5.77
C VAL A 59 -2.52 0.44 4.87
N GLN A 60 -3.60 -0.34 4.88
CA GLN A 60 -4.74 -0.05 4.05
C GLN A 60 -5.81 0.73 4.80
N VAL A 61 -6.49 1.62 4.08
CA VAL A 61 -7.61 2.40 4.58
C VAL A 61 -8.87 2.13 3.75
N MET A 62 -9.99 1.88 4.45
CA MET A 62 -11.33 1.84 3.86
C MET A 62 -12.24 2.80 4.60
N VAL A 63 -13.21 3.35 3.88
CA VAL A 63 -14.24 4.21 4.47
C VAL A 63 -15.62 3.59 4.22
N ASN A 64 -16.41 3.47 5.27
CA ASN A 64 -17.78 2.99 5.19
C ASN A 64 -18.62 3.73 6.23
N ARG A 65 -19.75 4.35 5.81
CA ARG A 65 -20.72 5.02 6.70
C ARG A 65 -20.07 5.95 7.73
N LYS A 66 -19.19 6.86 7.26
CA LYS A 66 -18.47 7.82 8.12
C LYS A 66 -17.58 7.18 9.19
N HIS A 67 -17.17 5.93 8.98
CA HIS A 67 -16.14 5.27 9.76
C HIS A 67 -14.96 4.92 8.86
N VAL A 68 -13.76 5.11 9.40
CA VAL A 68 -12.51 4.77 8.73
C VAL A 68 -11.98 3.49 9.37
N TYR A 69 -11.72 2.50 8.52
CA TYR A 69 -11.17 1.20 8.90
C TYR A 69 -9.72 1.15 8.45
N VAL A 70 -8.82 0.90 9.39
CA VAL A 70 -7.37 0.88 9.14
C VAL A 70 -6.81 -0.49 9.50
N GLY A 71 -6.16 -1.13 8.53
CA GLY A 71 -5.41 -2.35 8.77
C GLY A 71 -3.96 -2.06 9.12
N HIS A 72 -3.41 -2.77 10.11
CA HIS A 72 -2.09 -2.53 10.67
C HIS A 72 -1.05 -3.56 10.26
N MET A 73 0.22 -3.13 10.09
CA MET A 73 1.32 -4.00 9.70
C MET A 73 1.93 -4.74 10.89
N PHE A 74 2.25 -4.02 11.96
CA PHE A 74 2.99 -4.55 13.11
C PHE A 74 2.10 -4.73 14.34
N SER A 75 1.06 -3.92 14.47
CA SER A 75 0.07 -4.04 15.54
C SER A 75 -0.93 -5.20 15.33
N ASN A 76 -0.91 -5.84 14.15
CA ASN A 76 -1.68 -7.06 13.83
C ASN A 76 -3.18 -6.94 14.12
N GLY A 77 -3.82 -5.87 13.69
CA GLY A 77 -5.24 -5.65 13.95
C GLY A 77 -5.89 -4.65 13.02
N ILE A 78 -7.11 -4.27 13.37
CA ILE A 78 -7.94 -3.32 12.65
C ILE A 78 -8.39 -2.24 13.62
N THR A 79 -8.07 -0.98 13.34
CA THR A 79 -8.64 0.16 14.07
C THR A 79 -9.82 0.71 13.29
N VAL A 80 -10.91 0.99 14.01
CA VAL A 80 -12.06 1.74 13.51
C VAL A 80 -12.05 3.13 14.10
N LEU A 81 -12.18 4.14 13.26
CA LEU A 81 -12.25 5.54 13.67
C LEU A 81 -13.62 6.12 13.27
N ASP A 82 -14.25 6.86 14.17
CA ASP A 82 -15.35 7.74 13.83
C ASP A 82 -14.82 8.95 13.06
N ALA A 83 -15.35 9.16 11.87
CA ALA A 83 -15.01 10.26 10.96
C ALA A 83 -16.20 11.19 10.68
N ASN A 84 -17.18 11.30 11.61
CA ASN A 84 -18.24 12.31 11.52
C ASN A 84 -17.67 13.73 11.49
N ASP A 85 -16.59 13.98 12.21
CA ASP A 85 -15.76 15.19 12.05
C ASP A 85 -14.35 14.78 11.58
N PRO A 86 -14.01 14.98 10.32
CA PRO A 86 -12.71 14.60 9.78
C PRO A 86 -11.53 15.40 10.37
N ARG A 87 -11.81 16.52 11.08
CA ARG A 87 -10.81 17.30 11.80
C ARG A 87 -10.44 16.69 13.15
N ASN A 88 -11.23 15.70 13.62
CA ASN A 88 -11.07 15.10 14.95
C ASN A 88 -11.50 13.63 14.93
N LEU A 89 -10.72 12.80 14.22
CA LEU A 89 -10.96 11.36 14.16
C LEU A 89 -10.84 10.73 15.55
N LYS A 90 -11.85 9.96 15.96
CA LYS A 90 -11.87 9.30 17.27
C LYS A 90 -11.76 7.79 17.12
N PRO A 91 -10.78 7.12 17.74
CA PRO A 91 -10.77 5.67 17.82
C PRO A 91 -12.04 5.17 18.51
N VAL A 92 -12.80 4.30 17.83
CA VAL A 92 -14.01 3.65 18.34
C VAL A 92 -13.68 2.28 18.88
N THR A 93 -12.94 1.48 18.11
CA THR A 93 -12.54 0.15 18.52
C THR A 93 -11.22 -0.25 17.86
N TYR A 94 -10.53 -1.18 18.51
CA TYR A 94 -9.42 -1.91 17.96
C TYR A 94 -9.68 -3.41 18.11
N TRP A 95 -9.75 -4.10 16.97
CA TRP A 95 -9.94 -5.53 16.91
C TRP A 95 -8.61 -6.23 16.59
N SER A 96 -8.27 -7.30 17.30
CA SER A 96 -7.10 -8.14 17.01
C SER A 96 -7.34 -9.57 17.46
N LEU A 97 -6.53 -10.50 16.98
CA LEU A 97 -6.53 -11.91 17.39
C LEU A 97 -5.86 -12.16 18.74
N GLY A 98 -5.29 -11.13 19.37
CA GLY A 98 -4.65 -11.20 20.67
C GLY A 98 -3.13 -11.19 20.65
N GLN A 99 -2.52 -11.15 21.85
CA GLN A 99 -1.06 -11.14 22.00
C GLN A 99 -0.44 -12.45 21.56
N GLY A 100 0.71 -12.36 20.89
CA GLY A 100 1.49 -13.52 20.43
C GLY A 100 0.94 -14.17 19.14
N ASP A 101 -0.19 -13.71 18.61
CA ASP A 101 -0.66 -14.13 17.30
C ASP A 101 0.16 -13.45 16.20
N LEU A 102 0.66 -14.25 15.25
CA LEU A 102 1.51 -13.79 14.16
C LEU A 102 0.72 -13.49 12.88
N THR A 103 -0.59 -13.34 12.98
CA THR A 103 -1.46 -13.03 11.86
C THR A 103 -1.38 -11.57 11.49
N ARG A 104 -1.08 -11.31 10.24
CA ARG A 104 -1.19 -9.99 9.63
C ARG A 104 -2.59 -9.75 9.07
N THR A 105 -3.23 -8.64 9.47
CA THR A 105 -4.58 -8.23 9.02
C THR A 105 -4.57 -6.85 8.36
N HIS A 106 -3.55 -6.56 7.58
CA HIS A 106 -3.25 -5.23 7.09
C HIS A 106 -4.05 -4.79 5.85
N GLN A 107 -4.75 -5.71 5.19
CA GLN A 107 -5.54 -5.42 3.97
C GLN A 107 -7.01 -5.70 4.19
N LEU A 108 -7.82 -4.71 3.85
CA LEU A 108 -9.24 -4.64 4.15
C LEU A 108 -10.06 -4.29 2.90
N GLN A 109 -11.29 -4.77 2.84
CA GLN A 109 -12.28 -4.33 1.85
C GLN A 109 -13.63 -4.14 2.54
N THR A 110 -14.30 -3.03 2.31
CA THR A 110 -15.62 -2.77 2.88
C THR A 110 -16.66 -2.55 1.79
N ALA A 111 -17.83 -3.12 1.96
CA ALA A 111 -19.03 -2.80 1.18
C ALA A 111 -20.27 -3.22 1.97
N ASN A 112 -21.35 -2.48 1.82
CA ASN A 112 -22.58 -2.71 2.58
C ASN A 112 -22.30 -2.71 4.10
N ASP A 113 -22.68 -3.78 4.80
CA ASP A 113 -22.44 -4.01 6.22
C ASP A 113 -21.33 -5.00 6.51
N LEU A 114 -20.43 -5.22 5.55
CA LEU A 114 -19.40 -6.22 5.64
C LEU A 114 -18.01 -5.62 5.47
N LEU A 115 -17.06 -6.23 6.19
CA LEU A 115 -15.63 -6.03 6.03
C LEU A 115 -14.95 -7.37 5.80
N LEU A 116 -14.21 -7.47 4.69
CA LEU A 116 -13.32 -8.58 4.40
C LEU A 116 -11.91 -8.21 4.86
N ALA A 117 -11.29 -9.06 5.67
CA ALA A 117 -9.93 -8.88 6.16
C ALA A 117 -9.03 -10.00 5.67
N SER A 118 -7.93 -9.63 5.01
CA SER A 118 -6.89 -10.57 4.59
C SER A 118 -6.10 -11.04 5.79
N ASN A 119 -6.05 -12.35 6.03
CA ASN A 119 -5.28 -12.96 7.11
C ASN A 119 -4.15 -13.82 6.53
N GLY A 120 -2.95 -13.63 7.03
CA GLY A 120 -1.78 -14.40 6.63
C GLY A 120 -0.62 -14.21 7.62
N ALA A 121 0.45 -14.99 7.46
CA ALA A 121 1.62 -14.86 8.30
C ALA A 121 2.27 -13.47 8.17
N ASN A 122 2.61 -12.84 9.29
CA ASN A 122 3.31 -11.56 9.28
C ASN A 122 4.81 -11.73 9.00
N ILE A 123 5.13 -12.15 7.79
CA ILE A 123 6.50 -12.40 7.33
C ILE A 123 7.37 -11.14 7.38
N VAL A 124 6.77 -9.96 7.24
CA VAL A 124 7.49 -8.68 7.29
C VAL A 124 8.00 -8.40 8.69
N ALA A 125 7.14 -8.50 9.72
CA ALA A 125 7.55 -8.30 11.10
C ALA A 125 8.51 -9.39 11.60
N LEU A 126 8.29 -10.63 11.17
CA LEU A 126 9.09 -11.78 11.59
C LEU A 126 10.49 -11.81 10.99
N GLN A 127 10.74 -11.05 9.93
CA GLN A 127 11.99 -11.09 9.16
C GLN A 127 12.44 -12.54 8.86
N SER A 128 11.48 -13.33 8.37
CA SER A 128 11.67 -14.77 8.21
C SER A 128 12.51 -15.13 6.98
N TYR A 129 13.13 -14.14 6.33
CA TYR A 129 13.93 -14.32 5.13
C TYR A 129 15.09 -13.30 5.08
N ASP A 130 16.29 -13.80 4.79
CA ASP A 130 17.47 -12.94 4.58
C ASP A 130 17.43 -12.23 3.23
N SER A 131 16.68 -12.79 2.29
CA SER A 131 16.44 -12.23 0.96
C SER A 131 15.08 -12.67 0.45
N GLN A 132 14.49 -11.91 -0.48
CA GLN A 132 13.27 -12.35 -1.16
C GLN A 132 13.46 -13.72 -1.85
N ARG A 133 14.66 -14.05 -2.28
CA ARG A 133 15.00 -15.36 -2.83
C ARG A 133 14.86 -16.48 -1.79
N GLY A 134 15.36 -16.29 -0.57
CA GLY A 134 15.20 -17.24 0.53
C GLY A 134 13.74 -17.49 0.89
N TYR A 135 12.87 -16.49 0.66
CA TYR A 135 11.43 -16.60 0.83
C TYR A 135 10.79 -17.65 -0.10
N PHE A 136 11.31 -17.79 -1.34
CA PHE A 136 10.70 -18.67 -2.34
C PHE A 136 11.39 -20.01 -2.50
N GLU A 137 12.66 -20.11 -2.13
CA GLU A 137 13.45 -21.35 -2.26
C GLU A 137 13.32 -22.27 -1.04
N ASN A 138 13.00 -21.72 0.12
CA ASN A 138 12.81 -22.46 1.36
C ASN A 138 11.32 -22.58 1.69
N ASN A 139 10.92 -23.68 2.29
CA ASN A 139 9.54 -23.90 2.74
C ASN A 139 9.23 -22.98 3.94
N LEU A 140 8.94 -21.70 3.63
CA LEU A 140 8.78 -20.64 4.64
C LEU A 140 7.59 -20.89 5.55
N ALA A 141 6.52 -21.51 5.05
CA ALA A 141 5.37 -21.86 5.85
C ALA A 141 5.79 -22.71 7.06
N ASP A 142 6.64 -23.72 6.86
CA ASP A 142 7.15 -24.57 7.95
C ASP A 142 8.06 -23.81 8.93
N SER A 143 8.86 -22.86 8.43
CA SER A 143 9.75 -22.07 9.29
C SER A 143 8.99 -21.05 10.13
N ILE A 144 7.88 -20.52 9.62
CA ILE A 144 7.03 -19.55 10.31
C ILE A 144 6.16 -20.24 11.36
N THR A 145 5.57 -21.39 11.03
CA THR A 145 4.79 -22.20 11.97
C THR A 145 5.58 -22.58 13.23
N LYS A 146 6.90 -22.77 13.10
CA LYS A 146 7.79 -22.99 14.25
C LYS A 146 7.98 -21.77 15.15
N LYS A 147 7.70 -20.56 14.66
CA LYS A 147 7.83 -19.30 15.42
C LYS A 147 6.57 -18.93 16.19
N GLY A 148 5.41 -19.41 15.77
CA GLY A 148 4.15 -19.16 16.45
C GLY A 148 2.94 -19.47 15.58
N LYS A 149 1.76 -19.22 16.13
CA LYS A 149 0.49 -19.45 15.44
C LYS A 149 0.13 -18.26 14.58
N PHE A 150 -0.45 -18.52 13.42
CA PHE A 150 -1.10 -17.53 12.58
C PHE A 150 -2.31 -18.14 11.90
N ARG A 151 -3.26 -17.27 11.51
CA ARG A 151 -4.40 -17.65 10.66
C ARG A 151 -4.05 -17.35 9.19
N SER A 152 -4.49 -18.24 8.32
CA SER A 152 -4.27 -18.15 6.89
C SER A 152 -5.60 -18.23 6.17
N GLY A 153 -6.07 -17.13 5.61
CA GLY A 153 -7.38 -17.10 4.93
C GLY A 153 -8.01 -15.73 4.84
N LEU A 154 -9.32 -15.74 4.56
CA LEU A 154 -10.14 -14.54 4.43
C LEU A 154 -11.17 -14.50 5.57
N ALA A 155 -11.07 -13.50 6.44
CA ALA A 155 -12.04 -13.25 7.49
C ALA A 155 -13.14 -12.32 6.99
N ILE A 156 -14.39 -12.58 7.37
CA ILE A 156 -15.55 -11.77 7.05
C ILE A 156 -16.16 -11.27 8.36
N HIS A 157 -16.25 -9.95 8.49
CA HIS A 157 -16.81 -9.29 9.65
C HIS A 157 -18.11 -8.57 9.29
N ASP A 158 -19.08 -8.65 10.19
CA ASP A 158 -20.25 -7.78 10.22
C ASP A 158 -19.82 -6.43 10.83
N ILE A 159 -20.05 -5.35 10.09
CA ILE A 159 -19.78 -3.96 10.48
C ILE A 159 -21.05 -3.12 10.48
N SER A 160 -22.22 -3.74 10.57
CA SER A 160 -23.52 -3.03 10.70
C SER A 160 -23.52 -2.07 11.90
N LYS A 161 -22.76 -2.43 12.95
CA LYS A 161 -22.43 -1.60 14.10
C LYS A 161 -20.91 -1.37 14.09
N PRO A 162 -20.41 -0.24 13.59
CA PRO A 162 -18.97 -0.01 13.40
C PRO A 162 -18.11 -0.17 14.67
N GLY A 163 -18.68 0.09 15.85
CA GLY A 163 -18.00 -0.12 17.14
C GLY A 163 -17.83 -1.59 17.55
N GLU A 164 -18.49 -2.52 16.84
CA GLU A 164 -18.54 -3.94 17.19
C GLU A 164 -18.14 -4.79 15.98
N LEU A 165 -16.83 -4.82 15.62
CA LEU A 165 -16.36 -5.74 14.58
C LEU A 165 -16.62 -7.18 15.01
N ARG A 166 -17.58 -7.84 14.37
CA ARG A 166 -17.97 -9.20 14.68
C ARG A 166 -17.60 -10.13 13.51
N GLU A 167 -16.63 -11.00 13.70
CA GLU A 167 -16.33 -12.04 12.71
C GLU A 167 -17.52 -13.00 12.58
N ILE A 168 -18.02 -13.19 11.36
CA ILE A 168 -19.18 -14.04 11.04
C ILE A 168 -18.81 -15.24 10.20
N ALA A 169 -17.67 -15.21 9.51
CA ALA A 169 -17.13 -16.33 8.76
C ALA A 169 -15.61 -16.20 8.59
N PHE A 170 -14.97 -17.34 8.41
CA PHE A 170 -13.57 -17.44 8.04
C PHE A 170 -13.38 -18.52 6.97
N LEU A 171 -12.81 -18.14 5.83
CA LEU A 171 -12.41 -19.06 4.78
C LEU A 171 -10.94 -19.39 4.96
N GLU A 172 -10.64 -20.60 5.41
CA GLU A 172 -9.26 -21.07 5.55
C GLU A 172 -8.61 -21.31 4.18
N ILE A 173 -7.36 -20.88 4.03
CA ILE A 173 -6.52 -21.09 2.85
C ILE A 173 -5.18 -21.68 3.33
N PRO A 174 -4.91 -22.97 3.08
CA PRO A 174 -3.65 -23.60 3.49
C PRO A 174 -2.44 -22.94 2.82
N GLY A 175 -1.49 -22.44 3.63
CA GLY A 175 -0.27 -21.77 3.18
C GLY A 175 0.05 -20.54 4.02
N LEU A 176 0.70 -19.53 3.43
CA LEU A 176 1.04 -18.30 4.13
C LEU A 176 -0.10 -17.29 4.23
N GLY A 177 -1.21 -17.58 3.56
CA GLY A 177 -2.45 -16.82 3.64
C GLY A 177 -2.65 -15.78 2.56
N VAL A 178 -3.54 -14.84 2.87
CA VAL A 178 -3.99 -13.80 1.96
C VAL A 178 -3.13 -12.56 2.10
N ASN A 179 -2.69 -12.01 0.96
CA ASN A 179 -2.01 -10.71 0.94
C ASN A 179 -3.00 -9.58 0.68
N ARG A 180 -3.74 -9.62 -0.44
CA ARG A 180 -4.69 -8.56 -0.80
C ARG A 180 -5.96 -9.13 -1.40
N THR A 181 -7.07 -8.45 -1.16
CA THR A 181 -8.39 -8.79 -1.70
C THR A 181 -8.93 -7.58 -2.45
N PHE A 182 -9.63 -7.80 -3.56
CA PHE A 182 -10.49 -6.82 -4.20
C PHE A 182 -11.94 -7.29 -4.12
N TRP A 183 -12.79 -6.44 -3.56
CA TRP A 183 -14.22 -6.68 -3.45
C TRP A 183 -14.97 -5.36 -3.26
N THR A 184 -16.06 -5.17 -3.96
CA THR A 184 -16.87 -3.95 -3.94
C THR A 184 -18.36 -4.20 -3.60
N GLY A 185 -18.65 -5.34 -2.95
CA GLY A 185 -20.01 -5.71 -2.54
C GLY A 185 -20.71 -6.69 -3.49
N GLY A 186 -20.07 -7.12 -4.58
CA GLY A 186 -20.59 -8.12 -5.50
C GLY A 186 -20.45 -9.55 -4.97
N ARG A 187 -20.92 -10.51 -5.76
CA ARG A 187 -20.89 -11.94 -5.43
C ARG A 187 -19.47 -12.47 -5.26
N TYR A 188 -18.51 -12.01 -6.05
CA TYR A 188 -17.17 -12.57 -6.08
C TYR A 188 -16.13 -11.62 -5.48
N ALA A 189 -15.23 -12.18 -4.67
CA ALA A 189 -14.01 -11.52 -4.23
C ALA A 189 -12.80 -12.10 -4.96
N TYR A 190 -11.89 -11.22 -5.39
CA TYR A 190 -10.66 -11.58 -6.11
C TYR A 190 -9.49 -11.43 -5.15
N VAL A 191 -8.84 -12.54 -4.84
CA VAL A 191 -7.96 -12.67 -3.69
C VAL A 191 -6.56 -13.06 -4.14
N SER A 192 -5.56 -12.33 -3.70
CA SER A 192 -4.16 -12.72 -3.79
C SER A 192 -3.83 -13.61 -2.59
N ALA A 193 -3.64 -14.91 -2.82
CA ALA A 193 -3.43 -15.88 -1.75
C ALA A 193 -2.27 -16.84 -2.05
N HIS A 194 -1.45 -17.12 -1.03
CA HIS A 194 -0.44 -18.17 -1.10
C HIS A 194 -1.07 -19.49 -0.66
N PHE A 195 -1.01 -20.48 -1.53
CA PHE A 195 -1.40 -21.85 -1.24
C PHE A 195 -0.16 -22.74 -1.10
N ASP A 196 -0.26 -23.75 -0.25
CA ASP A 196 0.75 -24.80 -0.18
C ASP A 196 0.98 -25.43 -1.57
N GLY A 197 2.24 -25.68 -1.89
CA GLY A 197 2.64 -26.22 -3.19
C GLY A 197 2.90 -25.17 -4.28
N PHE A 198 2.56 -23.91 -4.06
CA PHE A 198 2.89 -22.81 -4.96
C PHE A 198 4.14 -22.04 -4.48
N THR A 199 4.82 -21.40 -5.43
CA THR A 199 6.03 -20.60 -5.11
C THR A 199 5.68 -19.32 -4.35
N ASP A 200 4.50 -18.72 -4.65
CA ASP A 200 4.06 -17.44 -4.10
C ASP A 200 2.54 -17.28 -4.24
N HIS A 201 2.04 -16.08 -4.00
CA HIS A 201 0.63 -15.73 -4.10
C HIS A 201 0.09 -15.88 -5.53
N ILE A 202 -1.05 -16.52 -5.65
CA ILE A 202 -1.80 -16.75 -6.90
C ILE A 202 -3.16 -16.09 -6.83
N LEU A 203 -3.88 -16.04 -7.96
CA LEU A 203 -5.29 -15.63 -7.98
C LEU A 203 -6.16 -16.72 -7.37
N CYS A 204 -7.00 -16.33 -6.43
CA CYS A 204 -8.07 -17.12 -5.86
C CYS A 204 -9.37 -16.32 -5.97
N ILE A 205 -10.42 -16.91 -6.56
CA ILE A 205 -11.73 -16.28 -6.65
C ILE A 205 -12.66 -16.97 -5.64
N VAL A 206 -13.27 -16.15 -4.80
CA VAL A 206 -14.14 -16.59 -3.71
C VAL A 206 -15.59 -16.17 -4.00
N ASP A 207 -16.51 -17.13 -3.97
CA ASP A 207 -17.95 -16.91 -4.06
C ASP A 207 -18.49 -16.53 -2.66
N LEU A 208 -19.08 -15.36 -2.56
CA LEU A 208 -19.66 -14.79 -1.36
C LEU A 208 -21.21 -14.82 -1.38
N ASN A 209 -21.82 -15.61 -2.28
CA ASN A 209 -23.28 -15.73 -2.36
C ASN A 209 -23.89 -16.18 -1.02
N ASN A 210 -23.20 -17.06 -0.29
CA ASN A 210 -23.48 -17.36 1.11
C ASN A 210 -22.34 -16.79 1.97
N ILE A 211 -22.56 -15.65 2.56
CA ILE A 211 -21.56 -14.90 3.31
C ILE A 211 -21.02 -15.62 4.55
N THR A 212 -21.84 -16.52 5.16
CA THR A 212 -21.44 -17.34 6.30
C THR A 212 -20.73 -18.62 5.90
N LYS A 213 -20.72 -18.95 4.60
CA LYS A 213 -20.04 -20.11 4.05
C LYS A 213 -19.40 -19.75 2.71
N PRO A 214 -18.36 -18.90 2.72
CA PRO A 214 -17.65 -18.53 1.49
C PRO A 214 -16.94 -19.73 0.88
N GLU A 215 -16.89 -19.79 -0.46
CA GLU A 215 -16.31 -20.92 -1.18
C GLU A 215 -15.29 -20.47 -2.22
N ILE A 216 -14.15 -21.18 -2.32
CA ILE A 216 -13.21 -20.99 -3.42
C ILE A 216 -13.80 -21.61 -4.67
N VAL A 217 -14.01 -20.81 -5.71
CA VAL A 217 -14.59 -21.28 -6.98
C VAL A 217 -13.58 -21.40 -8.11
N SER A 218 -12.44 -20.71 -8.00
CA SER A 218 -11.36 -20.78 -8.99
C SER A 218 -10.01 -20.41 -8.39
N ARG A 219 -8.95 -20.97 -8.99
CA ARG A 219 -7.55 -20.59 -8.77
C ARG A 219 -6.86 -20.46 -10.11
N TRP A 220 -6.04 -19.44 -10.26
CA TRP A 220 -5.25 -19.23 -11.46
C TRP A 220 -3.85 -18.72 -11.11
N SER A 221 -2.82 -19.20 -11.78
CA SER A 221 -1.44 -18.84 -11.56
C SER A 221 -0.69 -18.66 -12.88
N LEU A 222 0.39 -17.87 -12.86
CA LEU A 222 1.34 -17.85 -13.96
C LEU A 222 2.06 -19.20 -14.08
N PRO A 223 2.46 -19.61 -15.30
CA PRO A 223 3.30 -20.79 -15.52
C PRO A 223 4.59 -20.70 -14.68
N GLY A 224 5.02 -21.82 -14.12
CA GLY A 224 6.21 -21.91 -13.27
C GLY A 224 5.95 -21.69 -11.78
N MET A 225 4.71 -21.41 -11.37
CA MET A 225 4.38 -21.18 -9.97
C MET A 225 3.91 -22.43 -9.22
N ASN A 226 3.41 -23.45 -9.90
CA ASN A 226 2.91 -24.66 -9.27
C ASN A 226 4.03 -25.70 -9.06
N ARG A 227 4.76 -25.58 -7.94
CA ARG A 227 5.85 -26.48 -7.58
C ARG A 227 5.35 -27.91 -7.31
N ALA A 228 4.18 -28.07 -6.73
CA ALA A 228 3.61 -29.37 -6.46
C ALA A 228 3.32 -30.15 -7.75
N ALA A 229 3.08 -29.48 -8.86
CA ALA A 229 2.95 -30.08 -10.20
C ALA A 229 4.30 -30.22 -10.92
N GLY A 230 5.42 -29.92 -10.28
CA GLY A 230 6.76 -30.03 -10.87
C GLY A 230 7.17 -28.85 -11.76
N GLU A 231 6.38 -27.77 -11.78
CA GLU A 231 6.74 -26.57 -12.54
C GLU A 231 8.02 -25.92 -12.00
N LYS A 232 8.81 -25.36 -12.90
CA LYS A 232 10.02 -24.59 -12.55
C LYS A 232 9.77 -23.10 -12.74
N PRO A 233 10.31 -22.23 -11.84
CA PRO A 233 10.15 -20.78 -11.96
C PRO A 233 10.51 -20.28 -13.35
N ALA A 234 9.58 -19.53 -13.96
CA ALA A 234 9.76 -18.96 -15.29
C ALA A 234 10.65 -17.71 -15.30
N LEU A 235 10.77 -17.02 -14.16
CA LEU A 235 11.63 -15.85 -14.00
C LEU A 235 13.02 -16.25 -13.51
N GLY A 236 14.03 -15.47 -13.94
CA GLY A 236 15.42 -15.65 -13.52
C GLY A 236 15.63 -15.46 -12.01
N PRO A 237 16.83 -15.80 -11.50
CA PRO A 237 17.16 -15.73 -10.08
C PRO A 237 16.88 -14.34 -9.47
N GLY A 238 16.34 -14.33 -8.25
CA GLY A 238 16.04 -13.09 -7.50
C GLY A 238 14.79 -12.35 -7.93
N ARG A 239 14.02 -12.88 -8.90
CA ARG A 239 12.78 -12.28 -9.40
C ARG A 239 11.55 -13.05 -8.89
N ARG A 240 10.47 -12.31 -8.65
CA ARG A 240 9.22 -12.81 -8.06
C ARG A 240 8.08 -12.79 -9.06
N ALA A 241 7.52 -13.94 -9.39
CA ALA A 241 6.15 -14.03 -9.91
C ALA A 241 5.21 -14.21 -8.71
N ALA A 242 4.48 -13.17 -8.36
CA ALA A 242 3.53 -13.18 -7.24
C ALA A 242 2.37 -12.24 -7.53
N LEU A 243 1.16 -12.73 -7.47
CA LEU A 243 0.00 -11.84 -7.54
C LEU A 243 0.04 -10.90 -6.33
N HIS A 244 0.04 -9.59 -6.58
CA HIS A 244 -0.17 -8.62 -5.52
C HIS A 244 -1.64 -8.23 -5.42
N HIS A 245 -2.25 -7.81 -6.53
CA HIS A 245 -3.62 -7.31 -6.54
C HIS A 245 -4.28 -7.59 -7.89
N MET A 246 -5.57 -7.89 -7.87
CA MET A 246 -6.39 -7.94 -9.07
C MET A 246 -7.59 -7.02 -8.88
N ILE A 247 -7.70 -5.97 -9.69
CA ILE A 247 -8.86 -5.09 -9.73
C ILE A 247 -9.75 -5.50 -10.89
N VAL A 248 -11.06 -5.51 -10.66
CA VAL A 248 -12.05 -5.91 -11.66
C VAL A 248 -12.97 -4.73 -12.00
N ALA A 249 -13.18 -4.53 -13.30
CA ALA A 249 -14.15 -3.59 -13.83
C ALA A 249 -14.99 -4.29 -14.93
N GLY A 250 -16.30 -4.41 -14.70
CA GLY A 250 -17.16 -5.24 -15.52
C GLY A 250 -16.67 -6.68 -15.57
N ASP A 251 -16.53 -7.24 -16.79
CA ASP A 251 -16.07 -8.61 -17.02
C ASP A 251 -14.54 -8.71 -17.21
N ARG A 252 -13.78 -7.67 -16.83
CA ARG A 252 -12.32 -7.61 -16.99
C ARG A 252 -11.62 -7.55 -15.67
N GLY A 253 -10.62 -8.42 -15.47
CA GLY A 253 -9.72 -8.40 -14.33
C GLY A 253 -8.30 -7.99 -14.74
N TYR A 254 -7.69 -7.11 -13.95
CA TYR A 254 -6.36 -6.55 -14.16
C TYR A 254 -5.47 -6.96 -12.99
N ALA A 255 -4.62 -7.96 -13.21
CA ALA A 255 -3.87 -8.61 -12.15
C ALA A 255 -2.39 -8.24 -12.21
N SER A 256 -1.87 -7.67 -11.12
CA SER A 256 -0.50 -7.18 -10.95
C SER A 256 0.38 -8.25 -10.31
N TRP A 257 1.46 -8.66 -11.00
CA TRP A 257 2.28 -9.84 -10.67
C TRP A 257 3.73 -9.49 -10.31
N ARG A 258 3.95 -8.55 -9.45
CA ARG A 258 5.30 -8.17 -9.00
C ARG A 258 6.28 -8.03 -10.17
N ASP A 259 7.32 -8.88 -10.25
CA ASP A 259 8.33 -8.81 -11.31
C ASP A 259 7.90 -9.48 -12.62
N ALA A 260 6.67 -10.02 -12.65
CA ALA A 260 6.07 -10.62 -13.84
C ALA A 260 5.07 -9.70 -14.56
N GLY A 261 4.92 -8.43 -14.12
CA GLY A 261 4.12 -7.43 -14.82
C GLY A 261 2.61 -7.56 -14.61
N LEU A 262 1.84 -7.38 -15.67
CA LEU A 262 0.37 -7.32 -15.67
C LEU A 262 -0.23 -8.44 -16.53
N THR A 263 -1.28 -9.08 -16.01
CA THR A 263 -2.17 -9.91 -16.86
C THR A 263 -3.57 -9.29 -16.91
N VAL A 264 -4.22 -9.40 -18.06
CA VAL A 264 -5.62 -9.04 -18.27
C VAL A 264 -6.41 -10.32 -18.45
N HIS A 265 -7.53 -10.43 -17.74
CA HIS A 265 -8.40 -11.61 -17.75
C HIS A 265 -9.81 -11.26 -18.17
N ASP A 266 -10.47 -12.19 -18.85
CA ASP A 266 -11.93 -12.28 -18.93
C ASP A 266 -12.41 -13.02 -17.68
N VAL A 267 -13.22 -12.38 -16.87
CA VAL A 267 -13.80 -12.91 -15.64
C VAL A 267 -15.33 -12.98 -15.69
N SER A 268 -15.91 -12.92 -16.89
CA SER A 268 -17.35 -13.10 -17.10
C SER A 268 -17.86 -14.43 -16.51
N ASP A 269 -17.03 -15.47 -16.57
CA ASP A 269 -17.19 -16.69 -15.78
C ASP A 269 -16.11 -16.73 -14.68
N ALA A 270 -16.48 -16.34 -13.47
CA ALA A 270 -15.57 -16.34 -12.32
C ALA A 270 -15.04 -17.73 -11.94
N ARG A 271 -15.72 -18.81 -12.38
CA ARG A 271 -15.27 -20.19 -12.16
C ARG A 271 -14.18 -20.62 -13.15
N ASN A 272 -14.07 -19.92 -14.28
CA ASN A 272 -13.13 -20.25 -15.35
C ASN A 272 -12.54 -18.96 -15.97
N PRO A 273 -11.75 -18.16 -15.19
CA PRO A 273 -11.13 -16.94 -15.69
C PRO A 273 -10.18 -17.25 -16.84
N LYS A 274 -10.28 -16.50 -17.94
CA LYS A 274 -9.47 -16.70 -19.12
C LYS A 274 -8.42 -15.60 -19.25
N LEU A 275 -7.17 -15.99 -19.43
CA LEU A 275 -6.10 -15.05 -19.76
C LEU A 275 -6.34 -14.44 -21.14
N LEU A 276 -6.38 -13.14 -21.25
CA LEU A 276 -6.47 -12.40 -22.51
C LEU A 276 -5.09 -11.91 -22.96
N SER A 277 -4.29 -11.39 -22.02
CA SER A 277 -2.93 -10.93 -22.32
C SER A 277 -2.04 -10.97 -21.09
N HIS A 278 -0.73 -11.00 -21.32
CA HIS A 278 0.31 -10.86 -20.33
C HIS A 278 1.39 -9.93 -20.88
N ILE A 279 1.67 -8.85 -20.17
CA ILE A 279 2.73 -7.90 -20.50
C ILE A 279 3.67 -7.77 -19.31
N ASN A 280 4.98 -7.81 -19.58
CA ASN A 280 6.01 -7.63 -18.56
C ASN A 280 7.08 -6.67 -19.06
N TRP A 281 7.34 -5.62 -18.28
CA TRP A 281 8.38 -4.61 -18.53
C TRP A 281 9.61 -4.77 -17.63
N SER A 282 9.69 -5.83 -16.88
CA SER A 282 10.80 -6.11 -15.98
C SER A 282 11.56 -7.37 -16.45
N PRO A 283 12.86 -7.28 -16.88
CA PRO A 283 13.61 -6.06 -17.13
C PRO A 283 13.12 -5.28 -18.36
N PRO A 284 13.57 -4.04 -18.63
CA PRO A 284 14.68 -3.32 -17.98
C PRO A 284 14.31 -2.59 -16.70
N PHE A 285 13.00 -2.41 -16.42
CA PHE A 285 12.57 -1.76 -15.18
C PHE A 285 12.71 -2.70 -13.94
N PRO A 286 12.78 -2.14 -12.72
CA PRO A 286 12.99 -2.95 -11.51
C PRO A 286 11.94 -4.03 -11.26
N GLY A 287 10.71 -3.87 -11.77
CA GLY A 287 9.57 -4.73 -11.46
C GLY A 287 8.79 -4.25 -10.24
N GLY A 288 8.10 -5.16 -9.55
CA GLY A 288 7.29 -4.80 -8.39
C GLY A 288 5.88 -4.36 -8.76
N THR A 289 5.33 -4.77 -9.91
CA THR A 289 3.97 -4.43 -10.34
C THR A 289 2.95 -4.73 -9.25
N HIS A 290 2.22 -3.68 -8.82
CA HIS A 290 1.53 -3.65 -7.55
C HIS A 290 0.02 -3.45 -7.68
N THR A 291 -0.41 -2.36 -8.32
CA THR A 291 -1.82 -1.98 -8.43
C THR A 291 -2.10 -1.51 -9.85
N ALA A 292 -3.13 -2.05 -10.48
CA ALA A 292 -3.59 -1.69 -11.81
C ALA A 292 -5.03 -1.16 -11.73
N VAL A 293 -5.22 0.14 -11.86
CA VAL A 293 -6.53 0.80 -11.84
C VAL A 293 -7.05 0.92 -13.28
N PRO A 294 -8.12 0.21 -13.64
CA PRO A 294 -8.74 0.36 -14.95
C PRO A 294 -9.53 1.67 -15.07
N LEU A 295 -9.53 2.22 -16.26
CA LEU A 295 -10.30 3.40 -16.68
C LEU A 295 -11.14 3.01 -17.91
N PRO A 296 -12.24 2.27 -17.70
CA PRO A 296 -12.93 1.56 -18.79
C PRO A 296 -13.55 2.51 -19.82
N GLY A 297 -14.05 3.68 -19.45
CA GLY A 297 -14.62 4.67 -20.38
C GLY A 297 -13.57 5.26 -21.34
N ARG A 298 -12.28 5.10 -21.03
CA ARG A 298 -11.16 5.54 -21.88
C ARG A 298 -10.38 4.39 -22.50
N ASN A 299 -10.71 3.14 -22.20
CA ASN A 299 -9.91 1.98 -22.56
C ASN A 299 -8.44 2.12 -22.12
N LEU A 300 -8.23 2.57 -20.88
CA LEU A 300 -6.91 2.73 -20.29
C LEU A 300 -6.79 1.93 -18.98
N ALA A 301 -5.57 1.69 -18.54
CA ALA A 301 -5.26 1.35 -17.17
C ALA A 301 -4.05 2.17 -16.69
N VAL A 302 -4.06 2.51 -15.40
CA VAL A 302 -2.89 3.09 -14.73
C VAL A 302 -2.30 2.03 -13.81
N VAL A 303 -1.04 1.67 -14.02
CA VAL A 303 -0.38 0.54 -13.35
C VAL A 303 0.87 1.03 -12.65
N CYS A 304 0.93 0.89 -11.34
CA CYS A 304 2.11 1.26 -10.57
C CYS A 304 2.97 0.06 -10.18
N ASP A 305 4.28 0.26 -10.21
CA ASP A 305 5.28 -0.62 -9.63
C ASP A 305 5.62 -0.12 -8.21
N GLU A 306 5.62 -1.00 -7.20
CA GLU A 306 5.96 -0.64 -5.83
C GLU A 306 7.47 -0.50 -5.66
N ALA A 307 7.91 0.66 -5.20
CA ALA A 307 9.28 0.86 -4.79
C ALA A 307 9.56 0.14 -3.45
N ASN A 308 10.58 -0.69 -3.44
CA ASN A 308 10.92 -1.56 -2.30
C ASN A 308 12.39 -1.50 -1.87
N ALA A 309 13.11 -0.45 -2.27
CA ALA A 309 14.50 -0.22 -1.89
C ALA A 309 14.72 1.22 -1.47
N GLU A 310 15.47 1.43 -0.39
CA GLU A 310 15.86 2.76 0.05
C GLU A 310 16.88 3.39 -0.91
N LYS A 311 16.92 4.73 -0.90
CA LYS A 311 17.90 5.53 -1.66
C LYS A 311 17.98 5.17 -3.15
N CYS A 312 16.86 4.77 -3.75
CA CYS A 312 16.78 4.37 -5.15
C CYS A 312 17.79 3.28 -5.56
N ALA A 313 18.19 2.43 -4.62
CA ALA A 313 19.26 1.43 -4.85
C ALA A 313 18.96 0.41 -5.97
N LYS A 314 17.69 0.27 -6.37
CA LYS A 314 17.26 -0.57 -7.51
C LYS A 314 16.87 0.23 -8.75
N GLY A 315 17.15 1.54 -8.77
CA GLY A 315 16.65 2.46 -9.78
C GLY A 315 15.30 3.04 -9.44
N LEU A 316 14.71 3.78 -10.40
CA LEU A 316 13.40 4.40 -10.25
C LEU A 316 12.30 3.41 -10.64
N PHE A 317 11.26 3.36 -9.81
CA PHE A 317 10.03 2.64 -10.08
C PHE A 317 9.03 3.58 -10.73
N HIS A 318 8.18 3.06 -11.61
CA HIS A 318 7.31 3.87 -12.45
C HIS A 318 5.83 3.53 -12.24
N THR A 319 5.00 4.46 -12.65
CA THR A 319 3.56 4.24 -12.85
C THR A 319 3.27 4.45 -14.33
N PHE A 320 2.76 3.43 -14.98
CA PHE A 320 2.53 3.40 -16.43
C PHE A 320 1.07 3.72 -16.74
N VAL A 321 0.84 4.43 -17.85
CA VAL A 321 -0.46 4.53 -18.51
C VAL A 321 -0.47 3.55 -19.67
N LEU A 322 -1.39 2.60 -19.66
CA LEU A 322 -1.53 1.56 -20.69
C LEU A 322 -2.76 1.83 -21.55
N ASP A 323 -2.60 1.69 -22.85
CA ASP A 323 -3.69 1.61 -23.82
C ASP A 323 -4.25 0.18 -23.86
N LEU A 324 -5.55 0.05 -23.65
CA LEU A 324 -6.28 -1.22 -23.60
C LEU A 324 -7.33 -1.35 -24.71
N ARG A 325 -7.29 -0.51 -25.75
CA ARG A 325 -8.23 -0.60 -26.90
C ARG A 325 -8.17 -1.99 -27.55
N ALA A 326 -7.00 -2.62 -27.50
CA ALA A 326 -6.82 -4.04 -27.83
C ALA A 326 -6.41 -4.79 -26.55
N PRO A 327 -7.34 -5.31 -25.74
CA PRO A 327 -7.02 -5.91 -24.45
C PRO A 327 -6.14 -7.17 -24.53
N GLN A 328 -6.02 -7.76 -25.73
CA GLN A 328 -5.09 -8.84 -26.04
C GLN A 328 -3.65 -8.36 -26.25
N ASN A 329 -3.45 -7.05 -26.42
CA ASN A 329 -2.15 -6.42 -26.63
C ASN A 329 -2.08 -5.05 -25.94
N PRO A 330 -2.02 -5.01 -24.59
CA PRO A 330 -1.86 -3.76 -23.86
C PRO A 330 -0.55 -3.08 -24.20
N VAL A 331 -0.55 -1.75 -24.37
CA VAL A 331 0.64 -0.99 -24.74
C VAL A 331 0.89 0.13 -23.73
N PRO A 332 2.05 0.19 -23.07
CA PRO A 332 2.46 1.37 -22.31
C PRO A 332 2.63 2.58 -23.25
N ILE A 333 1.88 3.66 -22.99
CA ILE A 333 1.89 4.86 -23.84
C ILE A 333 2.50 6.07 -23.14
N ALA A 334 2.55 6.07 -21.81
CA ALA A 334 3.18 7.11 -21.02
C ALA A 334 3.53 6.57 -19.61
N THR A 335 4.27 7.38 -18.85
CA THR A 335 4.45 7.21 -17.40
C THR A 335 3.98 8.47 -16.67
N LEU A 336 3.50 8.32 -15.45
CA LEU A 336 3.28 9.46 -14.58
C LEU A 336 4.63 10.11 -14.24
N PRO A 337 4.70 11.46 -14.17
CA PRO A 337 5.92 12.16 -13.80
C PRO A 337 6.48 11.68 -12.45
N THR A 338 7.76 11.44 -12.40
CA THR A 338 8.47 11.20 -11.12
C THR A 338 8.57 12.51 -10.36
N PRO A 339 8.18 12.58 -9.07
CA PRO A 339 8.32 13.78 -8.25
C PRO A 339 9.75 14.31 -8.20
N ARG A 340 9.92 15.63 -8.35
CA ARG A 340 11.23 16.30 -8.43
C ARG A 340 11.29 17.61 -7.63
N ASP A 341 10.33 17.85 -6.76
CA ASP A 341 10.27 19.01 -5.88
C ASP A 341 11.44 19.02 -4.86
N ARG A 342 12.04 17.87 -4.61
CA ARG A 342 13.30 17.69 -3.87
C ARG A 342 14.00 16.39 -4.24
N ASP A 343 15.23 16.16 -3.76
CA ASP A 343 15.95 14.90 -3.93
C ASP A 343 15.46 13.85 -2.91
N TYR A 344 14.48 13.08 -3.31
CA TYR A 344 13.91 12.01 -2.49
C TYR A 344 14.81 10.76 -2.41
N CYS A 345 15.71 10.55 -3.38
CA CYS A 345 16.65 9.43 -3.32
C CYS A 345 17.74 9.66 -2.27
N ALA A 346 18.15 10.91 -2.05
CA ALA A 346 19.07 11.27 -0.97
C ALA A 346 18.37 11.32 0.40
N ALA A 347 17.05 11.52 0.43
CA ALA A 347 16.28 11.57 1.67
C ALA A 347 16.15 10.17 2.31
N PRO A 348 15.95 10.09 3.65
CA PRO A 348 15.68 8.83 4.33
C PRO A 348 14.44 8.12 3.79
N GLY A 349 14.47 6.77 3.80
CA GLY A 349 13.36 5.91 3.40
C GLY A 349 13.37 5.50 1.93
N THR A 350 12.26 4.91 1.52
CA THR A 350 12.04 4.45 0.15
C THR A 350 11.39 5.54 -0.68
N PHE A 351 11.87 5.76 -1.90
CA PHE A 351 11.27 6.67 -2.88
C PHE A 351 10.67 5.91 -4.05
N GLY A 352 9.44 6.24 -4.40
CA GLY A 352 8.72 5.71 -5.55
C GLY A 352 7.25 5.37 -5.24
N PRO A 353 6.47 5.00 -6.26
CA PRO A 353 5.06 4.71 -6.10
C PRO A 353 4.81 3.51 -5.18
N HIS A 354 3.60 3.44 -4.61
CA HIS A 354 3.14 2.30 -3.83
C HIS A 354 1.71 1.91 -4.22
N ASN A 355 0.69 2.72 -3.91
CA ASN A 355 -0.70 2.45 -4.24
C ASN A 355 -1.33 3.58 -5.06
N LEU A 356 -2.41 3.23 -5.74
CA LEU A 356 -3.32 4.14 -6.41
C LEU A 356 -4.67 4.11 -5.72
N HIS A 357 -5.38 5.22 -5.68
CA HIS A 357 -6.79 5.23 -5.30
C HIS A 357 -7.60 4.39 -6.28
N GLU A 358 -8.32 3.42 -5.73
CA GLU A 358 -9.19 2.52 -6.52
C GLU A 358 -10.53 3.21 -6.76
N ASN A 359 -10.94 3.48 -7.98
CA ASN A 359 -12.24 4.07 -8.34
C ASN A 359 -13.43 3.22 -7.86
N ARG A 360 -13.64 3.14 -6.55
CA ARG A 360 -14.64 2.26 -5.90
C ARG A 360 -16.02 2.92 -5.86
N PRO A 361 -17.11 2.15 -5.83
CA PRO A 361 -18.43 2.72 -5.54
C PRO A 361 -18.43 3.50 -4.23
N GLY A 362 -18.97 4.71 -4.25
CA GLY A 362 -19.04 5.60 -3.08
C GLY A 362 -17.78 6.39 -2.75
N SER A 363 -16.66 6.16 -3.46
CA SER A 363 -15.47 7.00 -3.41
C SER A 363 -15.45 8.02 -4.54
N PHE A 364 -14.45 8.90 -4.56
CA PHE A 364 -14.15 9.74 -5.72
C PHE A 364 -13.83 8.84 -6.91
N GLN A 365 -14.52 9.08 -8.04
CA GLN A 365 -14.31 8.32 -9.25
C GLN A 365 -13.90 9.26 -10.37
N SER A 366 -12.80 8.96 -11.03
CA SER A 366 -12.32 9.77 -12.16
C SER A 366 -11.54 8.91 -13.14
N GLU A 367 -11.70 9.20 -14.41
CA GLU A 367 -10.87 8.64 -15.47
C GLU A 367 -9.78 9.61 -15.95
N ASN A 368 -9.69 10.79 -15.32
CA ASN A 368 -8.73 11.83 -15.66
C ASN A 368 -7.80 12.21 -14.51
N MET A 369 -8.23 12.01 -13.26
CA MET A 369 -7.45 12.34 -12.09
C MET A 369 -6.98 11.06 -11.40
N ILE A 370 -5.68 10.93 -11.20
CA ILE A 370 -5.05 9.79 -10.54
C ILE A 370 -4.46 10.26 -9.22
N PHE A 371 -4.91 9.65 -8.13
CA PHE A 371 -4.37 9.86 -6.79
C PHE A 371 -3.46 8.69 -6.45
N ALA A 372 -2.22 8.99 -6.09
CA ALA A 372 -1.18 7.99 -5.84
C ALA A 372 -0.46 8.25 -4.51
N THR A 373 -0.06 7.19 -3.84
CA THR A 373 0.91 7.26 -2.74
C THR A 373 2.31 6.98 -3.27
N TRP A 374 3.31 7.71 -2.73
CA TRP A 374 4.68 7.69 -3.24
C TRP A 374 5.72 7.56 -2.12
N ASN A 375 5.50 6.62 -1.21
CA ASN A 375 6.35 6.34 -0.04
C ASN A 375 6.80 7.64 0.68
N ASN A 376 8.11 7.93 0.76
CA ASN A 376 8.63 9.13 1.44
C ASN A 376 8.29 10.47 0.73
N ALA A 377 7.76 10.42 -0.48
CA ALA A 377 7.25 11.58 -1.22
C ALA A 377 5.74 11.81 -1.03
N GLY A 378 5.06 11.00 -0.21
CA GLY A 378 3.68 11.24 0.23
C GLY A 378 2.62 10.99 -0.83
N VAL A 379 1.66 11.90 -0.93
CA VAL A 379 0.55 11.86 -1.90
C VAL A 379 0.91 12.70 -3.12
N ARG A 380 0.60 12.15 -4.30
CA ARG A 380 0.76 12.80 -5.59
C ARG A 380 -0.53 12.69 -6.40
N ILE A 381 -0.96 13.78 -7.02
CA ILE A 381 -2.17 13.82 -7.84
C ILE A 381 -1.80 14.22 -9.25
N PHE A 382 -2.27 13.43 -10.21
CA PHE A 382 -1.93 13.61 -11.62
C PHE A 382 -3.17 13.82 -12.47
N ASP A 383 -3.10 14.75 -13.39
CA ASP A 383 -4.05 14.93 -14.50
C ASP A 383 -3.53 14.13 -15.69
N ILE A 384 -4.33 13.15 -16.14
CA ILE A 384 -4.08 12.34 -17.33
C ILE A 384 -5.10 12.60 -18.45
N LYS A 385 -5.72 13.78 -18.46
CA LYS A 385 -6.64 14.20 -19.54
C LYS A 385 -5.99 14.02 -20.90
N ASP A 386 -4.75 14.48 -21.04
CA ASP A 386 -3.86 14.04 -22.10
C ASP A 386 -3.10 12.79 -21.62
N GLN A 387 -3.51 11.64 -22.14
CA GLN A 387 -2.95 10.34 -21.73
C GLN A 387 -1.50 10.13 -22.16
N PHE A 388 -1.01 10.92 -23.14
CA PHE A 388 0.36 10.88 -23.62
C PHE A 388 1.29 11.87 -22.89
N ALA A 389 0.71 12.85 -22.18
CA ALA A 389 1.43 13.84 -21.41
C ALA A 389 0.84 14.06 -20.01
N PRO A 390 0.86 13.02 -19.14
CA PRO A 390 0.42 13.15 -17.74
C PRO A 390 1.13 14.29 -17.02
N ARG A 391 0.43 15.00 -16.12
CA ARG A 391 1.00 16.11 -15.37
C ARG A 391 0.70 15.96 -13.88
N GLU A 392 1.69 16.17 -13.01
CA GLU A 392 1.45 16.34 -11.57
C GLU A 392 0.74 17.69 -11.36
N VAL A 393 -0.37 17.68 -10.63
CA VAL A 393 -1.20 18.88 -10.39
C VAL A 393 -1.28 19.26 -8.92
N ALA A 394 -1.01 18.31 -8.01
CA ALA A 394 -1.00 18.58 -6.58
C ALA A 394 -0.15 17.52 -5.86
N TYR A 395 0.39 17.89 -4.70
CA TYR A 395 1.12 16.96 -3.85
C TYR A 395 1.10 17.37 -2.38
N TRP A 396 1.32 16.38 -1.52
CA TRP A 396 1.60 16.58 -0.11
C TRP A 396 2.56 15.50 0.39
N ALA A 397 3.71 15.92 0.93
CA ALA A 397 4.74 15.04 1.47
C ALA A 397 4.77 15.16 2.99
N PRO A 398 4.60 14.06 3.75
CA PRO A 398 4.66 14.07 5.20
C PRO A 398 6.07 14.36 5.69
N PRO A 399 6.22 14.95 6.89
CA PRO A 399 7.51 14.98 7.58
C PRO A 399 7.87 13.56 8.06
N ALA A 400 9.16 13.33 8.34
CA ALA A 400 9.57 12.09 9.00
C ALA A 400 8.90 11.98 10.38
N PRO A 401 8.42 10.78 10.77
CA PRO A 401 7.88 10.56 12.11
C PRO A 401 8.99 10.71 13.16
N ARG A 402 8.63 11.08 14.40
CA ARG A 402 9.58 11.15 15.50
C ARG A 402 9.96 9.79 16.07
N LYS A 403 9.07 8.80 15.92
CA LYS A 403 9.26 7.41 16.34
C LYS A 403 8.47 6.49 15.43
N MET A 404 8.89 5.23 15.37
CA MET A 404 8.20 4.15 14.69
C MET A 404 7.97 2.99 15.66
N ILE A 405 7.00 2.15 15.36
CA ILE A 405 6.78 0.87 16.07
C ILE A 405 7.25 -0.33 15.24
N ASP A 406 7.90 -0.08 14.10
CA ASP A 406 8.48 -1.13 13.26
C ASP A 406 9.56 -1.90 14.05
N PRO A 407 9.38 -3.21 14.32
CA PRO A 407 10.31 -3.98 15.14
C PRO A 407 11.57 -4.43 14.39
N ARG A 408 11.65 -4.17 13.09
CA ARG A 408 12.78 -4.64 12.27
C ARG A 408 14.04 -3.85 12.58
N PRO A 409 15.20 -4.52 12.75
CA PRO A 409 16.46 -3.82 13.00
C PRO A 409 16.90 -3.02 11.76
N LYS A 410 17.54 -1.89 11.98
CA LYS A 410 18.15 -1.05 10.94
C LYS A 410 17.16 -0.44 9.94
N VAL A 411 15.88 -0.34 10.28
CA VAL A 411 14.90 0.39 9.46
C VAL A 411 15.11 1.89 9.67
N THR A 412 15.16 2.63 8.58
CA THR A 412 15.34 4.08 8.62
C THR A 412 14.07 4.77 9.14
N LEU A 413 14.24 5.72 10.07
CA LEU A 413 13.15 6.58 10.56
C LEU A 413 12.70 7.50 9.42
N ALA A 414 11.66 7.11 8.72
CA ALA A 414 11.13 7.84 7.57
C ALA A 414 9.63 7.59 7.42
N ALA A 415 8.92 8.53 6.82
CA ALA A 415 7.56 8.30 6.35
C ALA A 415 7.56 7.25 5.23
N LYS A 416 6.52 6.42 5.21
CA LYS A 416 6.26 5.43 4.18
C LYS A 416 4.76 5.44 3.87
N THR A 417 4.34 6.47 3.13
CA THR A 417 2.94 6.66 2.74
C THR A 417 2.46 5.47 1.94
N ALA A 418 1.40 4.82 2.43
CA ALA A 418 1.03 3.47 2.02
C ALA A 418 -0.20 3.42 1.12
N ASP A 419 -1.33 3.92 1.60
CA ASP A 419 -2.61 3.80 0.90
C ASP A 419 -3.41 5.10 0.98
N ILE A 420 -4.40 5.24 0.09
CA ILE A 420 -5.22 6.43 -0.02
C ILE A 420 -6.66 6.06 -0.37
N TYR A 421 -7.61 6.61 0.38
CA TYR A 421 -9.03 6.59 0.05
C TYR A 421 -9.52 8.02 -0.15
N VAL A 422 -10.08 8.33 -1.31
CA VAL A 422 -10.56 9.67 -1.66
C VAL A 422 -12.08 9.69 -1.63
N MET A 423 -12.65 10.60 -0.85
CA MET A 423 -14.08 10.83 -0.79
C MET A 423 -14.56 11.65 -1.99
N PRO A 424 -15.87 11.60 -2.34
CA PRO A 424 -16.41 12.33 -3.51
C PRO A 424 -16.18 13.84 -3.48
N ASP A 425 -16.01 14.44 -2.31
CA ASP A 425 -15.73 15.86 -2.09
C ASP A 425 -14.24 16.21 -2.09
N GLY A 426 -13.38 15.24 -2.41
CA GLY A 426 -11.92 15.41 -2.46
C GLY A 426 -11.23 15.31 -1.11
N LEU A 427 -11.95 14.97 -0.03
CA LEU A 427 -11.32 14.62 1.25
C LEU A 427 -10.60 13.28 1.11
N MET A 428 -9.37 13.20 1.61
CA MET A 428 -8.50 12.02 1.49
C MET A 428 -8.10 11.49 2.85
N TYR A 429 -8.25 10.19 3.06
CA TYR A 429 -7.68 9.45 4.18
C TYR A 429 -6.43 8.73 3.68
N VAL A 430 -5.29 9.06 4.26
CA VAL A 430 -3.97 8.61 3.79
C VAL A 430 -3.22 7.92 4.91
N THR A 431 -2.90 6.65 4.71
CA THR A 431 -2.14 5.86 5.69
C THR A 431 -0.65 5.92 5.45
N ASP A 432 0.09 5.70 6.52
CA ASP A 432 1.53 5.57 6.50
C ASP A 432 1.99 4.43 7.43
N TRP A 433 2.96 3.64 7.00
CA TRP A 433 3.44 2.49 7.80
C TRP A 433 4.14 2.91 9.09
N ASN A 434 4.58 4.14 9.17
CA ASN A 434 5.39 4.63 10.28
C ASN A 434 4.80 5.89 10.93
N ALA A 435 3.92 6.59 10.19
CA ALA A 435 3.49 7.94 10.52
C ALA A 435 1.96 8.08 10.62
N GLY A 436 1.23 6.97 10.85
CA GLY A 436 -0.20 6.99 11.17
C GLY A 436 -1.13 7.27 9.99
N LEU A 437 -2.20 8.01 10.26
CA LEU A 437 -3.23 8.39 9.30
C LEU A 437 -3.32 9.91 9.20
N ASN A 438 -3.18 10.43 8.00
CA ASN A 438 -3.40 11.85 7.71
C ASN A 438 -4.73 12.04 6.97
N VAL A 439 -5.46 13.07 7.35
CA VAL A 439 -6.64 13.55 6.62
C VAL A 439 -6.22 14.79 5.84
N LEU A 440 -6.43 14.73 4.54
CA LEU A 440 -6.01 15.77 3.60
C LEU A 440 -7.22 16.22 2.78
N GLN A 441 -7.22 17.47 2.30
CA GLN A 441 -8.23 17.99 1.37
C GLN A 441 -7.55 18.41 0.08
N PHE A 442 -7.98 17.83 -1.03
CA PHE A 442 -7.62 18.32 -2.37
C PHE A 442 -8.39 19.61 -2.68
N GLU A 443 -7.70 20.64 -3.10
CA GLU A 443 -8.24 21.98 -3.35
C GLU A 443 -8.53 22.21 -4.86
N GLY A 444 -8.73 21.14 -5.63
CA GLY A 444 -9.25 21.15 -6.98
C GLY A 444 -8.30 21.64 -8.07
#